data_9bf0dad9e20595973d836570984e9c37
#
_entry.id   9bf0dad9e20595973d836570984e9c37
#
_cell.length_a   1.000
_cell.length_b   1.000
_cell.length_c   1.000
_cell.angle_alpha   90.00
_cell.angle_beta   90.00
_cell.angle_gamma   90.00
#
_symmetry.space_group_name_H-M   'P 1'
#
loop_
_entity.id
_entity.type
_entity.pdbx_description
1 polymer ?
#
loop_
_entity_poly.entity_id
_entity_poly.type
_entity_poly.pdbx_seq_one_letter_code
_entity_poly.pdbx_strand_id
1 'polypeptide(L)'
;MRDTLQGYSKALYASWFYYRPARLLLDAGEGVIHGLGKKVFGVRQVFLTHGHEDHISGLPSLVNLRNLSNGDREIPLSVFYPEGDPFVGYLKDYLDKKQKHRLHYRLDWHALKPGMSVPVEVTRRQTRVSAFPVEHTPHWQSLGYRIEEQRQVLRPDFAEAGPDDVKTLIREHGKDSVLETVWHPLLAYTGDSRPLTDLSNIRGADLLLIDSTNLDAEEATGQKHGHIDASFRAAAEAKVKHLLLVHLSGRYSKHEILRAIERSAARHGRPPKLGYFFEHRYFDLSGNRD
;
A
#
# COMPACT_ATOMS: atom_id res chain seq x y z
N MET A 1 -14.60 -1.48 -1.40
CA MET A 1 -13.25 -2.07 -1.46
C MET A 1 -12.92 -2.58 -2.86
N ARG A 2 -13.67 -3.54 -3.44
CA ARG A 2 -13.38 -4.18 -4.75
C ARG A 2 -13.16 -3.20 -5.91
N ASP A 3 -13.79 -2.02 -5.86
CA ASP A 3 -13.63 -0.98 -6.89
C ASP A 3 -12.37 -0.13 -6.70
N THR A 4 -11.74 -0.17 -5.54
CA THR A 4 -10.55 0.62 -5.21
C THR A 4 -9.28 -0.22 -5.18
N LEU A 5 -9.35 -1.41 -4.59
CA LEU A 5 -8.20 -2.28 -4.38
C LEU A 5 -8.50 -3.71 -4.85
N GLN A 6 -7.55 -4.31 -5.55
CA GLN A 6 -7.54 -5.72 -5.90
C GLN A 6 -6.17 -6.28 -5.53
N GLY A 7 -6.11 -7.50 -5.00
CA GLY A 7 -4.83 -8.03 -4.56
C GLY A 7 -4.83 -9.53 -4.29
N TYR A 8 -3.68 -9.98 -3.87
CA TYR A 8 -3.42 -11.26 -3.26
C TYR A 8 -2.51 -11.05 -2.05
N SER A 9 -2.79 -11.75 -0.96
CA SER A 9 -1.94 -11.69 0.22
C SER A 9 -2.03 -12.97 1.02
N LYS A 10 -0.90 -13.63 1.16
CA LYS A 10 -0.69 -14.79 2.03
C LYS A 10 0.80 -14.95 2.27
N ALA A 11 1.21 -14.95 3.50
CA ALA A 11 2.61 -15.10 3.89
C ALA A 11 3.27 -16.30 3.24
N LEU A 12 4.49 -16.15 2.75
CA LEU A 12 5.31 -17.16 2.04
C LEU A 12 4.83 -17.50 0.63
N TYR A 13 3.65 -17.08 0.21
CA TYR A 13 3.12 -17.42 -1.11
C TYR A 13 3.23 -16.27 -2.10
N ALA A 14 2.50 -15.19 -1.83
CA ALA A 14 2.59 -13.97 -2.64
C ALA A 14 1.94 -12.77 -1.95
N SER A 15 2.42 -11.59 -2.30
CA SER A 15 1.81 -10.30 -1.94
C SER A 15 1.85 -9.37 -3.14
N TRP A 16 0.70 -8.83 -3.50
CA TRP A 16 0.57 -7.75 -4.47
C TRP A 16 -0.79 -7.08 -4.35
N PHE A 17 -0.83 -5.74 -4.51
CA PHE A 17 -2.06 -4.96 -4.45
C PHE A 17 -2.11 -3.93 -5.56
N TYR A 18 -3.15 -4.00 -6.39
CA TYR A 18 -3.42 -3.02 -7.43
C TYR A 18 -4.37 -1.96 -6.94
N TYR A 19 -3.87 -0.73 -6.78
CA TYR A 19 -4.66 0.44 -6.44
C TYR A 19 -5.20 1.08 -7.71
N ARG A 20 -6.47 0.82 -8.00
CA ARG A 20 -7.14 1.17 -9.27
C ARG A 20 -7.17 2.67 -9.57
N PRO A 21 -7.46 3.58 -8.60
CA PRO A 21 -7.53 5.01 -8.89
C PRO A 21 -6.25 5.59 -9.48
N ALA A 22 -5.12 5.04 -9.10
CA ALA A 22 -3.79 5.49 -9.53
C ALA A 22 -3.13 4.54 -10.53
N ARG A 23 -3.78 3.43 -10.91
CA ARG A 23 -3.22 2.39 -11.81
C ARG A 23 -1.82 1.93 -11.39
N LEU A 24 -1.55 1.91 -10.09
CA LEU A 24 -0.28 1.48 -9.53
C LEU A 24 -0.39 0.12 -8.85
N LEU A 25 0.73 -0.57 -8.79
CA LEU A 25 0.88 -1.86 -8.15
C LEU A 25 1.83 -1.71 -6.95
N LEU A 26 1.40 -2.18 -5.80
CA LEU A 26 2.20 -2.32 -4.59
C LEU A 26 2.62 -3.78 -4.50
N ASP A 27 3.90 -4.06 -4.59
CA ASP A 27 4.53 -5.36 -4.82
C ASP A 27 4.04 -6.08 -6.08
N ALA A 28 4.75 -7.12 -6.48
CA ALA A 28 4.49 -7.87 -7.71
C ALA A 28 4.79 -9.36 -7.50
N GLY A 29 4.22 -9.96 -6.46
CA GLY A 29 4.36 -11.38 -6.14
C GLY A 29 3.77 -12.30 -7.21
N GLU A 30 3.93 -13.59 -7.01
CA GLU A 30 3.47 -14.62 -7.93
C GLU A 30 1.97 -14.49 -8.23
N GLY A 31 1.57 -14.84 -9.44
CA GLY A 31 0.18 -14.84 -9.88
C GLY A 31 -0.41 -13.46 -10.18
N VAL A 32 0.35 -12.37 -10.07
CA VAL A 32 -0.12 -11.00 -10.30
C VAL A 32 -0.78 -10.84 -11.68
N ILE A 33 -0.23 -11.42 -12.75
CA ILE A 33 -0.82 -11.36 -14.09
C ILE A 33 -2.16 -12.09 -14.20
N HIS A 34 -2.31 -13.21 -13.52
CA HIS A 34 -3.56 -13.99 -13.50
C HIS A 34 -4.64 -13.25 -12.72
N GLY A 35 -4.28 -12.68 -11.58
CA GLY A 35 -5.19 -11.90 -10.75
C GLY A 35 -5.66 -10.62 -11.43
N LEU A 36 -4.76 -9.89 -12.11
CA LEU A 36 -5.07 -8.64 -12.79
C LEU A 36 -5.78 -8.83 -14.14
N GLY A 37 -5.48 -9.93 -14.87
CA GLY A 37 -5.97 -10.14 -16.22
C GLY A 37 -5.64 -8.92 -17.12
N LYS A 38 -6.60 -8.42 -17.88
CA LYS A 38 -6.38 -7.29 -18.81
C LYS A 38 -5.92 -5.99 -18.12
N LYS A 39 -6.07 -5.83 -16.81
CA LYS A 39 -5.62 -4.63 -16.09
C LYS A 39 -4.09 -4.50 -16.06
N VAL A 40 -3.35 -5.58 -16.29
CA VAL A 40 -1.88 -5.57 -16.43
C VAL A 40 -1.44 -4.48 -17.40
N PHE A 41 -2.14 -4.31 -18.51
CA PHE A 41 -1.79 -3.32 -19.53
C PHE A 41 -1.97 -1.87 -19.08
N GLY A 42 -2.78 -1.64 -18.06
CA GLY A 42 -2.97 -0.31 -17.48
C GLY A 42 -2.01 0.04 -16.34
N VAL A 43 -1.20 -0.91 -15.85
CA VAL A 43 -0.23 -0.64 -14.78
C VAL A 43 0.88 0.26 -15.32
N ARG A 44 1.15 1.39 -14.66
CA ARG A 44 2.20 2.33 -15.06
C ARG A 44 3.37 2.38 -14.07
N GLN A 45 3.09 2.14 -12.82
CA GLN A 45 4.04 2.24 -11.72
C GLN A 45 3.92 1.00 -10.84
N VAL A 46 5.06 0.41 -10.48
CA VAL A 46 5.19 -0.68 -9.51
C VAL A 46 6.07 -0.19 -8.38
N PHE A 47 5.62 -0.36 -7.15
CA PHE A 47 6.36 0.00 -5.94
C PHE A 47 6.66 -1.27 -5.17
N LEU A 48 7.92 -1.67 -5.13
CA LEU A 48 8.39 -2.86 -4.42
C LEU A 48 8.81 -2.49 -3.00
N THR A 49 8.27 -3.19 -2.01
CA THR A 49 8.60 -2.94 -0.60
C THR A 49 9.97 -3.50 -0.21
N HIS A 50 10.32 -4.66 -0.75
CA HIS A 50 11.60 -5.34 -0.57
C HIS A 50 11.73 -6.49 -1.59
N GLY A 51 12.88 -7.17 -1.60
CA GLY A 51 13.25 -8.12 -2.63
C GLY A 51 12.96 -9.60 -2.33
N HIS A 52 12.13 -9.97 -1.35
CA HIS A 52 11.74 -11.37 -1.18
C HIS A 52 10.88 -11.87 -2.34
N GLU A 53 11.00 -13.17 -2.66
CA GLU A 53 10.39 -13.78 -3.84
C GLU A 53 8.87 -13.61 -3.89
N ASP A 54 8.19 -13.73 -2.76
CA ASP A 54 6.74 -13.58 -2.66
C ASP A 54 6.26 -12.14 -2.91
N HIS A 55 7.18 -11.17 -3.02
CA HIS A 55 6.91 -9.77 -3.37
C HIS A 55 7.36 -9.36 -4.77
N ILE A 56 8.28 -10.12 -5.41
CA ILE A 56 8.87 -9.69 -6.69
C ILE A 56 8.75 -10.72 -7.82
N SER A 57 8.48 -11.99 -7.53
CA SER A 57 8.54 -13.11 -8.51
C SER A 57 7.60 -12.96 -9.70
N GLY A 58 6.50 -12.24 -9.57
CA GLY A 58 5.56 -11.99 -10.66
C GLY A 58 5.95 -10.86 -11.61
N LEU A 59 6.93 -10.00 -11.24
CA LEU A 59 7.35 -8.87 -12.05
C LEU A 59 7.87 -9.27 -13.46
N PRO A 60 8.70 -10.31 -13.63
CA PRO A 60 9.13 -10.75 -14.95
C PRO A 60 7.97 -11.12 -15.87
N SER A 61 6.97 -11.79 -15.33
CA SER A 61 5.77 -12.17 -16.10
C SER A 61 4.93 -10.94 -16.48
N LEU A 62 4.81 -9.97 -15.58
CA LEU A 62 4.13 -8.70 -15.85
C LEU A 62 4.83 -7.92 -16.96
N VAL A 63 6.15 -7.76 -16.89
CA VAL A 63 6.96 -7.09 -17.90
C VAL A 63 6.81 -7.75 -19.26
N ASN A 64 6.89 -9.09 -19.31
CA ASN A 64 6.79 -9.85 -20.55
C ASN A 64 5.37 -9.79 -21.15
N LEU A 65 4.32 -9.94 -20.35
CA LEU A 65 2.94 -9.89 -20.84
C LEU A 65 2.58 -8.51 -21.42
N ARG A 66 3.02 -7.43 -20.79
CA ARG A 66 2.86 -6.07 -21.33
C ARG A 66 3.53 -5.94 -22.68
N ASN A 67 4.70 -6.54 -22.86
CA ASN A 67 5.45 -6.49 -24.12
C ASN A 67 4.74 -7.19 -25.29
N LEU A 68 3.89 -8.16 -25.00
CA LEU A 68 3.12 -8.90 -26.01
C LEU A 68 1.85 -8.18 -26.45
N SER A 69 1.45 -7.11 -25.75
CA SER A 69 0.27 -6.32 -26.10
C SER A 69 0.52 -5.39 -27.29
N ASN A 70 -0.43 -5.35 -28.20
CA ASN A 70 -0.37 -4.46 -29.37
C ASN A 70 -0.79 -3.02 -29.07
N GLY A 71 -1.42 -2.73 -27.93
CA GLY A 71 -2.04 -1.45 -27.63
C GLY A 71 -1.24 -0.52 -26.71
N ASP A 72 -0.26 -1.04 -25.95
CA ASP A 72 0.43 -0.29 -24.88
C ASP A 72 1.94 -0.15 -25.12
N ARG A 73 2.38 -0.27 -26.38
CA ARG A 73 3.80 -0.30 -26.76
C ARG A 73 4.57 0.97 -26.40
N GLU A 74 3.89 2.09 -26.23
CA GLU A 74 4.52 3.38 -25.92
C GLU A 74 4.41 3.81 -24.46
N ILE A 75 3.61 3.09 -23.65
CA ILE A 75 3.41 3.46 -22.25
C ILE A 75 4.52 2.88 -21.39
N PRO A 76 5.40 3.71 -20.79
CA PRO A 76 6.48 3.23 -19.94
C PRO A 76 5.96 2.50 -18.70
N LEU A 77 6.77 1.61 -18.17
CA LEU A 77 6.59 1.01 -16.86
C LEU A 77 7.74 1.47 -15.95
N SER A 78 7.41 2.17 -14.89
CA SER A 78 8.37 2.57 -13.86
C SER A 78 8.31 1.62 -12.68
N VAL A 79 9.45 1.08 -12.28
CA VAL A 79 9.60 0.21 -11.09
C VAL A 79 10.40 0.97 -10.04
N PHE A 80 9.76 1.21 -8.91
CA PHE A 80 10.33 1.87 -7.73
C PHE A 80 10.68 0.81 -6.69
N TYR A 81 11.86 0.90 -6.08
CA TYR A 81 12.36 -0.13 -5.18
C TYR A 81 13.31 0.44 -4.12
N PRO A 82 13.51 -0.24 -2.97
CA PRO A 82 14.45 0.21 -1.94
C PRO A 82 15.87 0.25 -2.45
N GLU A 83 16.57 1.37 -2.24
CA GLU A 83 17.99 1.48 -2.60
C GLU A 83 18.82 0.44 -1.87
N GLY A 84 19.72 -0.22 -2.60
CA GLY A 84 20.63 -1.21 -2.05
C GLY A 84 20.03 -2.59 -1.77
N ASP A 85 18.77 -2.85 -2.13
CA ASP A 85 18.20 -4.19 -2.04
C ASP A 85 18.85 -5.12 -3.10
N PRO A 86 19.61 -6.16 -2.67
CA PRO A 86 20.39 -6.98 -3.58
C PRO A 86 19.50 -7.88 -4.47
N PHE A 87 18.36 -8.34 -3.97
CA PHE A 87 17.48 -9.24 -4.70
C PHE A 87 16.75 -8.50 -5.82
N VAL A 88 16.31 -7.28 -5.55
CA VAL A 88 15.79 -6.40 -6.61
C VAL A 88 16.90 -6.06 -7.61
N GLY A 89 18.13 -5.87 -7.15
CA GLY A 89 19.30 -5.70 -8.02
C GLY A 89 19.49 -6.87 -8.99
N TYR A 90 19.46 -8.11 -8.49
CA TYR A 90 19.57 -9.32 -9.33
C TYR A 90 18.41 -9.46 -10.31
N LEU A 91 17.19 -9.17 -9.87
CA LEU A 91 16.01 -9.20 -10.72
C LEU A 91 16.09 -8.16 -11.84
N LYS A 92 16.54 -6.94 -11.52
CA LYS A 92 16.80 -5.88 -12.49
C LYS A 92 17.81 -6.32 -13.53
N ASP A 93 18.96 -6.84 -13.11
CA ASP A 93 20.02 -7.32 -14.01
C ASP A 93 19.52 -8.45 -14.91
N TYR A 94 18.73 -9.38 -14.37
CA TYR A 94 18.09 -10.44 -15.15
C TYR A 94 17.18 -9.88 -16.23
N LEU A 95 16.30 -8.95 -15.87
CA LEU A 95 15.35 -8.36 -16.80
C LEU A 95 16.06 -7.49 -17.87
N ASP A 96 17.03 -6.69 -17.47
CA ASP A 96 17.81 -5.87 -18.39
C ASP A 96 18.55 -6.74 -19.42
N LYS A 97 19.19 -7.84 -18.99
CA LYS A 97 19.89 -8.78 -19.89
C LYS A 97 18.91 -9.52 -20.81
N LYS A 98 17.80 -10.02 -20.27
CA LYS A 98 16.82 -10.80 -21.03
C LYS A 98 16.05 -9.95 -22.02
N GLN A 99 15.75 -8.71 -21.69
CA GLN A 99 14.83 -7.85 -22.43
C GLN A 99 15.51 -6.75 -23.25
N LYS A 100 16.83 -6.61 -23.15
CA LYS A 100 17.65 -5.48 -23.66
C LYS A 100 17.28 -4.97 -25.06
N HIS A 101 16.77 -5.84 -25.96
CA HIS A 101 16.38 -5.46 -27.33
C HIS A 101 14.99 -5.98 -27.71
N ARG A 102 14.18 -6.38 -26.73
CA ARG A 102 12.89 -7.04 -26.97
C ARG A 102 11.70 -6.23 -26.48
N LEU A 103 11.91 -5.28 -25.56
CA LEU A 103 10.81 -4.46 -25.06
C LEU A 103 10.40 -3.42 -26.11
N HIS A 104 9.11 -3.34 -26.37
CA HIS A 104 8.48 -2.33 -27.19
C HIS A 104 8.06 -1.09 -26.40
N TYR A 105 8.40 -1.03 -25.12
CA TYR A 105 8.18 0.09 -24.22
C TYR A 105 9.38 0.30 -23.32
N ARG A 106 9.48 1.48 -22.71
CA ARG A 106 10.56 1.80 -21.76
C ARG A 106 10.25 1.21 -20.39
N LEU A 107 11.20 0.45 -19.84
CA LEU A 107 11.21 -0.05 -18.46
C LEU A 107 12.22 0.77 -17.65
N ASP A 108 11.72 1.59 -16.74
CA ASP A 108 12.53 2.48 -15.92
C ASP A 108 12.63 1.96 -14.48
N TRP A 109 13.85 1.97 -13.92
CA TRP A 109 14.11 1.54 -12.56
C TRP A 109 14.54 2.72 -11.71
N HIS A 110 13.90 2.90 -10.55
CA HIS A 110 14.12 4.02 -9.65
C HIS A 110 14.34 3.55 -8.22
N ALA A 111 15.57 3.67 -7.74
CA ALA A 111 15.89 3.41 -6.35
C ALA A 111 15.32 4.52 -5.46
N LEU A 112 14.66 4.12 -4.37
CA LEU A 112 14.07 5.04 -3.40
C LEU A 112 14.73 4.89 -2.02
N LYS A 113 14.83 6.01 -1.33
CA LYS A 113 15.15 6.11 0.10
C LYS A 113 13.92 6.53 0.90
N PRO A 114 13.87 6.23 2.20
CA PRO A 114 12.86 6.80 3.09
C PRO A 114 12.76 8.32 2.94
N GLY A 115 11.55 8.84 2.92
CA GLY A 115 11.25 10.27 2.74
C GLY A 115 11.15 10.75 1.29
N MET A 116 11.59 9.97 0.31
CA MET A 116 11.40 10.31 -1.11
C MET A 116 9.94 10.17 -1.53
N SER A 117 9.52 11.01 -2.46
CA SER A 117 8.15 11.00 -3.02
C SER A 117 8.19 10.99 -4.54
N VAL A 118 7.24 10.28 -5.12
CA VAL A 118 7.09 10.11 -6.58
C VAL A 118 5.69 10.57 -7.00
N PRO A 119 5.57 11.43 -8.03
CA PRO A 119 4.26 11.85 -8.54
C PRO A 119 3.52 10.70 -9.22
N VAL A 120 2.19 10.72 -9.13
CA VAL A 120 1.30 9.80 -9.84
C VAL A 120 0.58 10.57 -10.94
N GLU A 121 0.89 10.26 -12.20
CA GLU A 121 0.46 11.07 -13.35
C GLU A 121 -0.99 10.83 -13.79
N VAL A 122 -1.59 9.69 -13.44
CA VAL A 122 -2.90 9.26 -13.99
C VAL A 122 -4.10 9.74 -13.17
N THR A 123 -3.89 10.47 -12.11
CA THR A 123 -4.94 10.94 -11.20
C THR A 123 -5.40 12.35 -11.57
N ARG A 124 -6.69 12.67 -11.31
CA ARG A 124 -7.23 14.01 -11.55
C ARG A 124 -6.71 15.08 -10.59
N ARG A 125 -6.37 14.66 -9.37
CA ARG A 125 -5.77 15.54 -8.34
C ARG A 125 -4.30 15.25 -8.28
N GLN A 126 -3.52 16.23 -7.83
CA GLN A 126 -2.10 16.00 -7.55
C GLN A 126 -1.98 14.89 -6.51
N THR A 127 -1.37 13.81 -6.92
CA THR A 127 -1.20 12.60 -6.10
C THR A 127 0.27 12.21 -6.12
N ARG A 128 0.77 11.71 -5.00
CA ARG A 128 2.14 11.19 -4.89
C ARG A 128 2.15 9.89 -4.11
N VAL A 129 3.22 9.11 -4.28
CA VAL A 129 3.58 8.00 -3.42
C VAL A 129 4.82 8.40 -2.64
N SER A 130 4.75 8.38 -1.32
CA SER A 130 5.86 8.67 -0.42
C SER A 130 6.36 7.38 0.21
N ALA A 131 7.68 7.15 0.16
CA ALA A 131 8.34 6.01 0.77
C ALA A 131 8.68 6.29 2.23
N PHE A 132 8.44 5.33 3.13
CA PHE A 132 8.82 5.41 4.53
C PHE A 132 9.54 4.13 5.00
N PRO A 133 10.39 4.22 6.03
CA PRO A 133 11.14 3.07 6.49
C PRO A 133 10.24 2.10 7.24
N VAL A 134 10.49 0.80 7.04
CA VAL A 134 9.92 -0.27 7.85
C VAL A 134 11.02 -1.26 8.26
N GLU A 135 10.87 -1.87 9.43
CA GLU A 135 11.79 -2.88 9.92
C GLU A 135 11.34 -4.27 9.47
N HIS A 136 12.10 -4.90 8.58
CA HIS A 136 11.85 -6.26 8.14
C HIS A 136 13.15 -7.01 7.84
N THR A 137 13.94 -6.51 6.90
CA THR A 137 15.22 -7.11 6.49
C THR A 137 16.37 -6.60 7.35
N PRO A 138 17.29 -7.48 7.83
CA PRO A 138 18.33 -7.04 8.76
C PRO A 138 19.51 -6.32 8.11
N HIS A 139 19.70 -6.44 6.79
CA HIS A 139 20.93 -6.00 6.10
C HIS A 139 20.69 -4.93 5.04
N TRP A 140 19.45 -4.66 4.67
CA TRP A 140 19.06 -3.62 3.70
C TRP A 140 17.72 -3.02 4.06
N GLN A 141 17.45 -1.87 3.47
CA GLN A 141 16.24 -1.11 3.75
C GLN A 141 15.02 -1.78 3.13
N SER A 142 13.97 -1.98 3.93
CA SER A 142 12.60 -2.24 3.44
C SER A 142 11.77 -0.96 3.50
N LEU A 143 10.85 -0.79 2.56
CA LEU A 143 10.03 0.41 2.45
C LEU A 143 8.54 0.08 2.58
N GLY A 144 7.83 0.91 3.34
CA GLY A 144 6.39 1.08 3.20
C GLY A 144 6.09 2.24 2.25
N TYR A 145 4.85 2.31 1.75
CA TYR A 145 4.41 3.33 0.82
C TYR A 145 3.12 3.99 1.27
N ARG A 146 3.07 5.33 1.14
CA ARG A 146 1.90 6.13 1.42
C ARG A 146 1.45 6.84 0.15
N ILE A 147 0.22 6.59 -0.29
CA ILE A 147 -0.41 7.27 -1.42
C ILE A 147 -1.19 8.46 -0.85
N GLU A 148 -0.89 9.65 -1.32
CA GLU A 148 -1.46 10.90 -0.83
C GLU A 148 -1.97 11.75 -1.99
N GLU A 149 -3.08 12.46 -1.76
CA GLU A 149 -3.56 13.49 -2.69
C GLU A 149 -3.59 14.86 -2.04
N GLN A 150 -3.38 15.89 -2.82
CA GLN A 150 -3.58 17.26 -2.35
C GLN A 150 -5.08 17.55 -2.17
N ARG A 151 -5.40 18.05 -0.97
CA ARG A 151 -6.75 18.54 -0.63
C ARG A 151 -6.65 19.94 -0.10
N GLN A 152 -7.64 20.75 -0.42
CA GLN A 152 -7.86 22.01 0.27
C GLN A 152 -8.73 21.75 1.49
N VAL A 153 -8.27 22.17 2.66
CA VAL A 153 -8.98 22.09 3.93
C VAL A 153 -9.09 23.47 4.55
N LEU A 154 -10.06 23.67 5.42
CA LEU A 154 -10.14 24.91 6.21
C LEU A 154 -8.92 25.02 7.11
N ARG A 155 -8.37 26.23 7.20
CA ARG A 155 -7.37 26.52 8.23
C ARG A 155 -7.96 26.34 9.62
N PRO A 156 -7.14 26.02 10.62
CA PRO A 156 -7.64 25.78 11.99
C PRO A 156 -8.54 26.89 12.55
N ASP A 157 -8.24 28.14 12.22
CA ASP A 157 -9.01 29.32 12.67
C ASP A 157 -10.46 29.33 12.15
N PHE A 158 -10.75 28.57 11.10
CA PHE A 158 -12.07 28.46 10.45
C PHE A 158 -12.63 27.04 10.52
N ALA A 159 -12.07 26.16 11.33
CA ALA A 159 -12.43 24.74 11.35
C ALA A 159 -13.91 24.48 11.67
N GLU A 160 -14.54 25.37 12.45
CA GLU A 160 -15.95 25.29 12.86
C GLU A 160 -16.92 25.96 11.88
N ALA A 161 -16.43 26.58 10.79
CA ALA A 161 -17.27 27.27 9.82
C ALA A 161 -18.14 26.29 9.02
N GLY A 162 -19.43 26.58 8.93
CA GLY A 162 -20.37 25.81 8.11
C GLY A 162 -20.15 26.02 6.61
N PRO A 163 -20.69 25.13 5.75
CA PRO A 163 -20.48 25.20 4.29
C PRO A 163 -20.85 26.55 3.64
N ASP A 164 -21.88 27.24 4.18
CA ASP A 164 -22.34 28.52 3.65
C ASP A 164 -21.47 29.66 4.17
N ASP A 165 -20.97 29.58 5.41
CA ASP A 165 -20.03 30.54 6.00
C ASP A 165 -18.69 30.52 5.25
N VAL A 166 -18.22 29.33 4.84
CA VAL A 166 -16.97 29.16 4.08
C VAL A 166 -16.97 29.99 2.79
N LYS A 167 -18.09 30.02 2.05
CA LYS A 167 -18.21 30.82 0.84
C LYS A 167 -18.10 32.32 1.12
N THR A 168 -18.70 32.75 2.22
CA THR A 168 -18.64 34.15 2.68
C THR A 168 -17.22 34.53 3.12
N LEU A 169 -16.60 33.69 3.95
CA LEU A 169 -15.22 33.88 4.41
C LEU A 169 -14.24 33.97 3.23
N ILE A 170 -14.37 33.07 2.24
CA ILE A 170 -13.53 33.09 1.03
C ILE A 170 -13.72 34.40 0.25
N ARG A 171 -14.95 34.94 0.18
CA ARG A 171 -15.23 36.22 -0.50
C ARG A 171 -14.63 37.39 0.24
N GLU A 172 -14.66 37.41 1.58
CA GLU A 172 -14.20 38.50 2.43
C GLU A 172 -12.68 38.48 2.63
N HIS A 173 -12.09 37.32 2.86
CA HIS A 173 -10.68 37.16 3.25
C HIS A 173 -9.77 36.61 2.15
N GLY A 174 -10.34 36.17 1.03
CA GLY A 174 -9.61 35.46 -0.02
C GLY A 174 -9.40 33.99 0.28
N LYS A 175 -9.28 33.20 -0.78
CA LYS A 175 -9.22 31.72 -0.70
C LYS A 175 -8.03 31.22 0.12
N ASP A 176 -6.85 31.80 -0.09
CA ASP A 176 -5.59 31.33 0.53
C ASP A 176 -5.49 31.71 2.02
N SER A 177 -6.31 32.69 2.46
CA SER A 177 -6.41 33.04 3.88
C SER A 177 -7.34 32.07 4.64
N VAL A 178 -8.31 31.46 3.98
CA VAL A 178 -9.32 30.58 4.59
C VAL A 178 -8.97 29.10 4.42
N LEU A 179 -8.39 28.74 3.29
CA LEU A 179 -8.02 27.36 2.96
C LEU A 179 -6.50 27.17 2.97
N GLU A 180 -6.09 25.98 3.36
CA GLU A 180 -4.72 25.51 3.17
C GLU A 180 -4.68 24.21 2.37
N THR A 181 -3.57 23.98 1.67
CA THR A 181 -3.36 22.77 0.90
C THR A 181 -2.58 21.76 1.74
N VAL A 182 -3.18 20.62 1.98
CA VAL A 182 -2.56 19.50 2.73
C VAL A 182 -2.44 18.26 1.88
N TRP A 183 -1.45 17.42 2.18
CA TRP A 183 -1.36 16.07 1.66
C TRP A 183 -2.21 15.14 2.52
N HIS A 184 -3.30 14.61 1.95
CA HIS A 184 -4.19 13.70 2.64
C HIS A 184 -3.84 12.25 2.29
N PRO A 185 -3.57 11.37 3.29
CA PRO A 185 -3.20 10.00 3.05
C PRO A 185 -4.42 9.15 2.68
N LEU A 186 -4.47 8.71 1.41
CA LEU A 186 -5.51 7.84 0.89
C LEU A 186 -5.29 6.39 1.28
N LEU A 187 -4.03 5.95 1.22
CA LEU A 187 -3.63 4.58 1.51
C LEU A 187 -2.22 4.57 2.09
N ALA A 188 -2.01 3.75 3.13
CA ALA A 188 -0.68 3.36 3.59
C ALA A 188 -0.54 1.83 3.50
N TYR A 189 0.59 1.36 3.02
CA TYR A 189 0.95 -0.05 2.90
C TYR A 189 2.33 -0.27 3.51
N THR A 190 2.43 -1.14 4.49
CA THR A 190 3.70 -1.39 5.17
C THR A 190 4.60 -2.38 4.43
N GLY A 191 4.04 -3.18 3.49
CA GLY A 191 4.70 -4.42 3.10
C GLY A 191 4.86 -5.32 4.31
N ASP A 192 5.85 -6.19 4.26
CA ASP A 192 6.27 -6.98 5.41
C ASP A 192 7.00 -6.10 6.40
N SER A 193 6.59 -6.16 7.66
CA SER A 193 7.16 -5.31 8.69
C SER A 193 6.98 -5.86 10.09
N ARG A 194 7.91 -5.56 10.97
CA ARG A 194 7.68 -5.63 12.41
C ARG A 194 6.58 -4.65 12.83
N PRO A 195 6.03 -4.76 14.05
CA PRO A 195 5.15 -3.75 14.59
C PRO A 195 5.76 -2.35 14.46
N LEU A 196 4.99 -1.41 13.90
CA LEU A 196 5.47 -0.04 13.68
C LEU A 196 5.76 0.66 15.01
N THR A 197 6.91 1.32 15.09
CA THR A 197 7.32 2.19 16.21
C THR A 197 6.99 3.66 15.93
N ASP A 198 7.10 4.09 14.67
CA ASP A 198 6.67 5.41 14.21
C ASP A 198 5.36 5.31 13.40
N LEU A 199 4.31 5.92 13.93
CA LEU A 199 2.99 5.93 13.33
C LEU A 199 2.70 7.18 12.47
N SER A 200 3.65 8.10 12.36
CA SER A 200 3.47 9.36 11.60
C SER A 200 3.10 9.10 10.14
N ASN A 201 3.69 8.05 9.56
CA ASN A 201 3.48 7.69 8.16
C ASN A 201 2.12 7.06 7.84
N ILE A 202 1.41 6.57 8.84
CA ILE A 202 0.08 5.98 8.67
C ILE A 202 -1.03 6.83 9.26
N ARG A 203 -0.69 7.93 9.94
CA ARG A 203 -1.64 8.79 10.66
C ARG A 203 -2.75 9.32 9.74
N GLY A 204 -4.00 9.09 10.14
CA GLY A 204 -5.19 9.57 9.46
C GLY A 204 -5.44 8.92 8.08
N ALA A 205 -4.75 7.85 7.73
CA ALA A 205 -4.94 7.16 6.47
C ALA A 205 -6.39 6.69 6.27
N ASP A 206 -6.94 6.93 5.08
CA ASP A 206 -8.27 6.43 4.73
C ASP A 206 -8.27 4.89 4.66
N LEU A 207 -7.15 4.26 4.27
CA LEU A 207 -6.94 2.81 4.21
C LEU A 207 -5.52 2.46 4.64
N LEU A 208 -5.39 1.55 5.61
CA LEU A 208 -4.11 0.98 6.03
C LEU A 208 -4.07 -0.51 5.70
N LEU A 209 -3.08 -0.92 4.89
CA LEU A 209 -2.69 -2.31 4.70
C LEU A 209 -1.45 -2.56 5.56
N ILE A 210 -1.55 -3.46 6.52
CA ILE A 210 -0.47 -3.68 7.51
C ILE A 210 -0.21 -5.17 7.72
N ASP A 211 1.09 -5.51 7.80
CA ASP A 211 1.53 -6.88 8.11
C ASP A 211 0.92 -7.38 9.42
N SER A 212 0.25 -8.51 9.33
CA SER A 212 -0.45 -9.17 10.42
C SER A 212 -0.21 -10.68 10.38
N THR A 213 1.03 -11.06 10.05
CA THR A 213 1.44 -12.45 9.83
C THR A 213 1.11 -13.35 11.01
N ASN A 214 1.32 -12.85 12.23
CA ASN A 214 1.12 -13.59 13.47
C ASN A 214 -0.17 -13.15 14.19
N LEU A 215 -0.72 -14.00 15.07
CA LEU A 215 -1.94 -13.66 15.80
C LEU A 215 -1.66 -12.67 16.94
N ASP A 216 -0.56 -12.82 17.66
CA ASP A 216 -0.17 -12.00 18.80
C ASP A 216 1.35 -11.86 18.95
N ALA A 217 1.78 -11.15 20.00
CA ALA A 217 3.17 -10.84 20.26
C ALA A 217 4.00 -12.07 20.68
N GLU A 218 3.39 -13.05 21.30
CA GLU A 218 4.08 -14.27 21.77
C GLU A 218 4.52 -15.09 20.54
N GLU A 219 3.63 -15.26 19.57
CA GLU A 219 3.91 -15.97 18.32
C GLU A 219 4.85 -15.19 17.39
N ALA A 220 4.90 -13.86 17.52
CA ALA A 220 5.80 -12.99 16.78
C ALA A 220 7.21 -12.91 17.38
N THR A 221 7.45 -13.52 18.55
CA THR A 221 8.75 -13.47 19.23
C THR A 221 9.86 -14.01 18.33
N GLY A 222 10.92 -13.21 18.16
CA GLY A 222 12.05 -13.54 17.27
C GLY A 222 11.76 -13.46 15.78
N GLN A 223 10.53 -13.16 15.35
CA GLN A 223 10.16 -13.03 13.95
C GLN A 223 10.33 -11.58 13.44
N LYS A 224 10.33 -11.44 12.12
CA LYS A 224 10.50 -10.17 11.42
C LYS A 224 9.18 -9.58 10.93
N HIS A 225 8.08 -10.10 11.42
CA HIS A 225 6.72 -9.77 10.98
C HIS A 225 5.87 -9.21 12.09
N GLY A 226 4.82 -8.49 11.70
CA GLY A 226 3.80 -7.96 12.58
C GLY A 226 2.83 -9.01 13.10
N HIS A 227 1.94 -8.57 13.95
CA HIS A 227 0.86 -9.38 14.51
C HIS A 227 -0.44 -8.57 14.63
N ILE A 228 -1.57 -9.27 14.64
CA ILE A 228 -2.92 -8.67 14.60
C ILE A 228 -3.09 -7.63 15.73
N ASP A 229 -2.68 -7.93 16.96
CA ASP A 229 -2.85 -7.02 18.09
C ASP A 229 -2.09 -5.68 17.91
N ALA A 230 -0.84 -5.73 17.40
CA ALA A 230 -0.09 -4.51 17.10
C ALA A 230 -0.72 -3.71 15.95
N SER A 231 -1.29 -4.38 14.95
CA SER A 231 -1.98 -3.73 13.84
C SER A 231 -3.21 -2.95 14.31
N PHE A 232 -3.97 -3.51 15.25
CA PHE A 232 -5.11 -2.80 15.87
C PHE A 232 -4.67 -1.60 16.70
N ARG A 233 -3.63 -1.77 17.53
CA ARG A 233 -3.05 -0.66 18.30
C ARG A 233 -2.60 0.47 17.39
N ALA A 234 -1.82 0.15 16.37
CA ALA A 234 -1.32 1.14 15.40
C ALA A 234 -2.46 1.88 14.69
N ALA A 235 -3.51 1.15 14.27
CA ALA A 235 -4.67 1.74 13.59
C ALA A 235 -5.46 2.68 14.52
N ALA A 236 -5.65 2.33 15.78
CA ALA A 236 -6.34 3.15 16.78
C ALA A 236 -5.56 4.44 17.09
N GLU A 237 -4.28 4.32 17.43
CA GLU A 237 -3.41 5.45 17.76
C GLU A 237 -3.21 6.40 16.57
N ALA A 238 -3.09 5.85 15.35
CA ALA A 238 -2.97 6.64 14.13
C ALA A 238 -4.30 7.16 13.58
N LYS A 239 -5.44 6.84 14.20
CA LYS A 239 -6.79 7.23 13.75
C LYS A 239 -7.08 6.83 12.30
N VAL A 240 -6.73 5.61 11.94
CA VAL A 240 -6.97 5.03 10.61
C VAL A 240 -8.46 4.77 10.42
N LYS A 241 -8.99 5.10 9.22
CA LYS A 241 -10.43 4.92 8.94
C LYS A 241 -10.79 3.50 8.53
N HIS A 242 -9.88 2.81 7.84
CA HIS A 242 -10.08 1.45 7.40
C HIS A 242 -8.80 0.63 7.64
N LEU A 243 -8.88 -0.35 8.53
CA LEU A 243 -7.81 -1.31 8.77
C LEU A 243 -8.00 -2.54 7.90
N LEU A 244 -6.98 -2.89 7.14
CA LEU A 244 -6.91 -4.09 6.33
C LEU A 244 -5.69 -4.92 6.75
N LEU A 245 -5.94 -6.04 7.43
CA LEU A 245 -4.92 -6.98 7.84
C LEU A 245 -4.48 -7.78 6.61
N VAL A 246 -3.18 -7.81 6.34
CA VAL A 246 -2.57 -8.49 5.19
C VAL A 246 -1.44 -9.40 5.65
N HIS A 247 -0.90 -10.20 4.73
CA HIS A 247 0.21 -11.12 4.96
C HIS A 247 -0.04 -12.17 6.05
N LEU A 248 -1.30 -12.56 6.27
CA LEU A 248 -1.66 -13.57 7.25
C LEU A 248 -1.02 -14.93 6.92
N SER A 249 -0.48 -15.60 7.95
CA SER A 249 0.10 -16.92 7.80
C SER A 249 -0.96 -17.99 7.53
N GLY A 250 -0.69 -18.86 6.56
CA GLY A 250 -1.55 -20.02 6.23
C GLY A 250 -1.58 -21.11 7.29
N ARG A 251 -0.77 -21.03 8.35
CA ARG A 251 -0.78 -21.97 9.48
C ARG A 251 -2.01 -21.85 10.38
N TYR A 252 -2.69 -20.68 10.32
CA TYR A 252 -3.85 -20.41 11.16
C TYR A 252 -5.16 -20.72 10.43
N SER A 253 -6.09 -21.32 11.14
CA SER A 253 -7.45 -21.48 10.68
C SER A 253 -8.18 -20.11 10.67
N LYS A 254 -9.22 -20.00 9.85
CA LYS A 254 -10.09 -18.84 9.84
C LYS A 254 -10.64 -18.50 11.23
N HIS A 255 -10.93 -19.50 12.04
CA HIS A 255 -11.49 -19.33 13.38
C HIS A 255 -10.46 -18.70 14.35
N GLU A 256 -9.19 -19.11 14.29
CA GLU A 256 -8.11 -18.51 15.09
C GLU A 256 -7.87 -17.07 14.70
N ILE A 257 -7.83 -16.76 13.40
CA ILE A 257 -7.72 -15.38 12.89
C ILE A 257 -8.88 -14.52 13.43
N LEU A 258 -10.13 -14.97 13.30
CA LEU A 258 -11.29 -14.21 13.79
C LEU A 258 -11.28 -14.01 15.29
N ARG A 259 -10.87 -15.02 16.08
CA ARG A 259 -10.71 -14.87 17.53
C ARG A 259 -9.64 -13.85 17.91
N ALA A 260 -8.50 -13.84 17.22
CA ALA A 260 -7.44 -12.85 17.44
C ALA A 260 -7.93 -11.43 17.12
N ILE A 261 -8.67 -11.27 16.01
CA ILE A 261 -9.31 -10.02 15.62
C ILE A 261 -10.26 -9.51 16.70
N GLU A 262 -11.16 -10.38 17.21
CA GLU A 262 -12.12 -9.98 18.26
C GLU A 262 -11.41 -9.61 19.57
N ARG A 263 -10.38 -10.36 19.99
CA ARG A 263 -9.56 -10.01 21.18
C ARG A 263 -8.90 -8.64 21.01
N SER A 264 -8.31 -8.39 19.86
CA SER A 264 -7.61 -7.12 19.58
C SER A 264 -8.58 -5.95 19.48
N ALA A 265 -9.77 -6.17 18.88
CA ALA A 265 -10.84 -5.18 18.81
C ALA A 265 -11.39 -4.82 20.21
N ALA A 266 -11.50 -5.80 21.11
CA ALA A 266 -11.93 -5.56 22.49
C ALA A 266 -10.89 -4.75 23.28
N ARG A 267 -9.60 -4.92 22.98
CA ARG A 267 -8.49 -4.25 23.67
C ARG A 267 -8.23 -2.83 23.18
N HIS A 268 -8.24 -2.62 21.88
CA HIS A 268 -7.80 -1.37 21.23
C HIS A 268 -8.94 -0.56 20.59
N GLY A 269 -10.15 -1.10 20.61
CA GLY A 269 -11.28 -0.55 19.88
C GLY A 269 -11.34 -1.07 18.44
N ARG A 270 -12.52 -0.98 17.83
CA ARG A 270 -12.76 -1.39 16.45
C ARG A 270 -12.65 -0.17 15.54
N PRO A 271 -11.82 -0.22 14.48
CA PRO A 271 -11.76 0.87 13.52
C PRO A 271 -13.10 0.99 12.77
N PRO A 272 -13.43 2.18 12.19
CA PRO A 272 -14.70 2.41 11.48
C PRO A 272 -14.97 1.40 10.36
N LYS A 273 -13.91 0.95 9.69
CA LYS A 273 -13.95 -0.17 8.74
C LYS A 273 -12.82 -1.14 9.03
N LEU A 274 -13.14 -2.42 8.97
CA LEU A 274 -12.23 -3.51 9.28
C LEU A 274 -12.37 -4.62 8.26
N GLY A 275 -11.26 -5.19 7.83
CA GLY A 275 -11.23 -6.37 6.99
C GLY A 275 -9.89 -7.07 7.01
N TYR A 276 -9.80 -8.20 6.35
CA TYR A 276 -8.55 -8.88 6.10
C TYR A 276 -8.53 -9.46 4.68
N PHE A 277 -7.33 -9.55 4.14
CA PHE A 277 -7.07 -10.28 2.90
C PHE A 277 -6.50 -11.66 3.21
N PHE A 278 -7.06 -12.67 2.57
CA PHE A 278 -6.46 -14.00 2.56
C PHE A 278 -6.58 -14.59 1.15
N GLU A 279 -5.45 -14.85 0.53
CA GLU A 279 -5.36 -15.17 -0.89
C GLU A 279 -5.98 -14.03 -1.74
N HIS A 280 -6.85 -14.35 -2.68
CA HIS A 280 -7.58 -13.36 -3.51
C HIS A 280 -8.84 -12.81 -2.85
N ARG A 281 -9.15 -13.20 -1.62
CA ARG A 281 -10.42 -12.87 -0.97
C ARG A 281 -10.26 -11.75 0.04
N TYR A 282 -11.05 -10.72 -0.12
CA TYR A 282 -11.30 -9.72 0.87
C TYR A 282 -12.49 -10.14 1.74
N PHE A 283 -12.28 -10.18 3.04
CA PHE A 283 -13.29 -10.45 4.05
C PHE A 283 -13.62 -9.16 4.77
N ASP A 284 -14.82 -8.63 4.53
CA ASP A 284 -15.33 -7.45 5.20
C ASP A 284 -15.86 -7.83 6.59
N LEU A 285 -15.36 -7.14 7.60
CA LEU A 285 -15.76 -7.33 9.00
C LEU A 285 -16.40 -6.05 9.57
N SER A 286 -16.69 -5.05 8.72
CA SER A 286 -17.23 -3.74 9.14
C SER A 286 -18.72 -3.80 9.53
N GLY A 287 -19.46 -4.81 9.10
CA GLY A 287 -20.87 -4.98 9.44
C GLY A 287 -21.07 -5.36 10.89
N ASN A 288 -22.02 -4.72 11.58
CA ASN A 288 -22.54 -5.23 12.83
C ASN A 288 -23.07 -6.65 12.58
N ARG A 289 -22.64 -7.59 13.40
CA ARG A 289 -23.41 -8.82 13.59
C ARG A 289 -24.57 -8.43 14.51
N ASP A 290 -25.72 -8.07 13.90
CA ASP A 290 -26.99 -8.21 14.60
C ASP A 290 -27.30 -9.70 14.80
#